data_7490f313bd0ee3d176e60a3ee383aec4
#
_entry.id   7490f313bd0ee3d176e60a3ee383aec4
#
_cell.length_a   1.000
_cell.length_b   1.000
_cell.length_c   1.000
_cell.angle_alpha   90.00
_cell.angle_beta   90.00
_cell.angle_gamma   90.00
#
_symmetry.space_group_name_H-M   'P 1'
#
loop_
_entity.id
_entity.type
_entity.pdbx_description
1 polymer ?
#
loop_
_entity_poly.entity_id
_entity_poly.type
_entity_poly.pdbx_seq_one_letter_code
_entity_poly.pdbx_strand_id
1 'polypeptide(L)'
;MSSSVLRRFFVYGTLKKGEPNHKLLTTPENGVGKFVSRGETTIKFPLVIGTRYNIPFLLNKPGIGHFIRGEVYEVDERMVEHLDQLEGYPDFYDREIQEIKILDVEGEKTLPCWVYLLRKFPEHLLNLDMLTEYRDTPAKKIL
;
A
#
# COMPACT_ATOMS: atom_id res chain seq x y z
N MET A 1 18.45 1.32 26.60
CA MET A 1 18.65 1.46 25.20
C MET A 1 17.50 0.85 24.41
N SER A 2 16.83 1.65 23.68
CA SER A 2 15.72 1.16 22.89
C SER A 2 16.24 0.69 21.54
N SER A 3 15.96 -0.53 21.19
CA SER A 3 16.09 -0.97 19.83
C SER A 3 14.83 -0.56 19.09
N SER A 4 14.96 0.05 17.96
CA SER A 4 13.82 0.35 17.11
C SER A 4 13.22 -0.95 16.62
N VAL A 5 11.96 -1.18 16.93
CA VAL A 5 11.23 -2.31 16.34
C VAL A 5 10.76 -1.87 14.98
N LEU A 6 11.24 -2.55 13.95
CA LEU A 6 10.80 -2.27 12.59
C LEU A 6 9.54 -3.08 12.29
N ARG A 7 8.59 -2.42 11.63
CA ARG A 7 7.35 -3.04 11.19
C ARG A 7 7.33 -3.11 9.68
N ARG A 8 6.70 -4.13 9.15
CA ARG A 8 6.60 -4.29 7.70
C ARG A 8 5.27 -3.75 7.22
N PHE A 9 5.35 -2.92 6.19
CA PHE A 9 4.18 -2.37 5.51
C PHE A 9 4.25 -2.73 4.03
N PHE A 10 3.12 -3.17 3.50
CA PHE A 10 2.96 -3.39 2.07
C PHE A 10 2.26 -2.17 1.48
N VAL A 11 2.94 -1.51 0.56
CA VAL A 11 2.40 -0.31 -0.10
C VAL A 11 2.10 -0.65 -1.55
N TYR A 12 0.91 -0.27 -2.00
CA TYR A 12 0.40 -0.65 -3.32
C TYR A 12 0.06 0.56 -4.19
N GLY A 13 0.18 1.76 -3.67
CA GLY A 13 -0.30 2.98 -4.32
C GLY A 13 0.78 4.03 -4.45
N THR A 14 0.44 5.25 -4.03
CA THR A 14 1.28 6.43 -4.23
C THR A 14 2.60 6.42 -3.47
N LEU A 15 2.77 5.52 -2.53
CA LEU A 15 4.02 5.39 -1.76
C LEU A 15 5.08 4.55 -2.46
N LYS A 16 4.74 3.83 -3.53
CA LYS A 16 5.71 3.00 -4.25
C LYS A 16 6.76 3.85 -4.95
N LYS A 17 7.89 3.22 -5.28
CA LYS A 17 8.96 3.87 -6.04
C LYS A 17 8.41 4.45 -7.34
N GLY A 18 8.77 5.70 -7.61
CA GLY A 18 8.32 6.39 -8.82
C GLY A 18 6.94 7.03 -8.70
N GLU A 19 6.25 6.85 -7.59
CA GLU A 19 4.93 7.41 -7.39
C GLU A 19 4.98 8.69 -6.55
N PRO A 20 3.91 9.51 -6.56
CA PRO A 20 3.98 10.88 -6.01
C PRO A 20 4.38 10.99 -4.55
N ASN A 21 4.03 10.02 -3.70
CA ASN A 21 4.29 10.12 -2.27
C ASN A 21 5.46 9.28 -1.79
N HIS A 22 6.24 8.72 -2.72
CA HIS A 22 7.37 7.85 -2.33
C HIS A 22 8.37 8.57 -1.44
N LYS A 23 8.59 9.87 -1.65
CA LYS A 23 9.57 10.62 -0.87
C LYS A 23 9.24 10.66 0.64
N LEU A 24 7.98 10.41 1.02
CA LEU A 24 7.64 10.32 2.43
C LEU A 24 8.42 9.19 3.10
N LEU A 25 8.60 8.06 2.40
CA LEU A 25 9.35 6.92 2.91
C LEU A 25 10.87 7.12 2.89
N THR A 26 11.36 8.01 2.04
CA THR A 26 12.80 8.21 1.86
C THR A 26 13.35 9.45 2.56
N THR A 27 12.51 10.25 3.20
CA THR A 27 12.92 11.44 3.91
C THR A 27 13.36 11.06 5.34
N PRO A 28 14.66 11.19 5.69
CA PRO A 28 15.16 10.72 6.98
C PRO A 28 14.49 11.36 8.19
N GLU A 29 14.03 12.61 8.06
CA GLU A 29 13.34 13.32 9.12
C GLU A 29 12.02 12.63 9.52
N ASN A 30 11.44 11.86 8.62
CA ASN A 30 10.20 11.14 8.90
C ASN A 30 10.42 9.82 9.63
N GLY A 31 11.66 9.34 9.66
CA GLY A 31 12.01 8.07 10.27
C GLY A 31 12.67 7.12 9.27
N VAL A 32 12.68 5.85 9.61
CA VAL A 32 13.26 4.80 8.77
C VAL A 32 12.23 4.26 7.80
N GLY A 33 12.58 4.22 6.51
CA GLY A 33 11.78 3.55 5.48
C GLY A 33 12.72 2.76 4.59
N LYS A 34 12.80 1.45 4.82
CA LYS A 34 13.75 0.58 4.14
C LYS A 34 13.03 -0.37 3.20
N PHE A 35 13.38 -0.32 1.92
CA PHE A 35 12.82 -1.24 0.93
C PHE A 35 13.29 -2.67 1.23
N VAL A 36 12.34 -3.60 1.24
CA VAL A 36 12.63 -5.03 1.46
C VAL A 36 12.53 -5.79 0.15
N SER A 37 11.40 -5.68 -0.55
CA SER A 37 11.15 -6.49 -1.74
C SER A 37 9.88 -6.00 -2.43
N ARG A 38 9.74 -6.32 -3.71
CA ARG A 38 8.43 -6.31 -4.33
C ARG A 38 7.58 -7.41 -3.72
N GLY A 39 6.29 -7.20 -3.68
CA GLY A 39 5.38 -8.15 -3.07
C GLY A 39 4.07 -8.28 -3.83
N GLU A 40 3.32 -9.30 -3.45
CA GLU A 40 2.00 -9.55 -4.02
C GLU A 40 1.11 -10.11 -2.91
N THR A 41 -0.13 -9.65 -2.84
CA THR A 41 -1.06 -10.18 -1.86
C THR A 41 -1.34 -11.65 -2.13
N THR A 42 -1.58 -12.43 -1.09
CA THR A 42 -1.95 -13.84 -1.22
C THR A 42 -3.46 -14.02 -1.30
N ILE A 43 -4.20 -12.92 -1.14
CA ILE A 43 -5.66 -12.87 -1.23
C ILE A 43 -6.00 -11.80 -2.25
N LYS A 44 -7.08 -12.01 -3.01
CA LYS A 44 -7.55 -11.02 -3.98
C LYS A 44 -8.23 -9.86 -3.28
N PHE A 45 -8.02 -8.65 -3.79
CA PHE A 45 -8.69 -7.43 -3.35
C PHE A 45 -9.04 -6.56 -4.54
N PRO A 46 -10.10 -5.75 -4.44
CA PRO A 46 -10.39 -4.77 -5.49
C PRO A 46 -9.51 -3.53 -5.32
N LEU A 47 -8.63 -3.29 -6.27
CA LEU A 47 -7.84 -2.06 -6.34
C LEU A 47 -8.43 -1.20 -7.44
N VAL A 48 -8.96 -0.04 -7.09
CA VAL A 48 -9.69 0.82 -8.02
C VAL A 48 -9.18 2.25 -7.94
N ILE A 49 -9.37 3.00 -9.03
CA ILE A 49 -9.10 4.43 -9.05
C ILE A 49 -10.43 5.14 -8.80
N GLY A 50 -10.57 5.69 -7.60
CA GLY A 50 -11.87 6.19 -7.14
C GLY A 50 -12.15 7.65 -7.42
N THR A 51 -11.16 8.43 -7.88
CA THR A 51 -11.33 9.85 -8.11
C THR A 51 -10.65 10.29 -9.39
N ARG A 52 -11.01 11.52 -9.86
CA ARG A 52 -10.35 12.14 -11.01
C ARG A 52 -8.88 12.49 -10.74
N TYR A 53 -8.43 12.41 -9.49
CA TYR A 53 -7.05 12.71 -9.13
C TYR A 53 -6.14 11.48 -9.22
N ASN A 54 -6.65 10.38 -9.76
CA ASN A 54 -5.89 9.15 -9.93
C ASN A 54 -5.41 8.59 -8.59
N ILE A 55 -6.29 8.61 -7.59
CA ILE A 55 -6.01 8.09 -6.27
C ILE A 55 -6.47 6.65 -6.17
N PRO A 56 -5.58 5.72 -5.81
CA PRO A 56 -5.95 4.31 -5.69
C PRO A 56 -6.62 4.04 -4.35
N PHE A 57 -7.66 3.21 -4.38
CA PHE A 57 -8.29 2.68 -3.18
C PHE A 57 -8.22 1.15 -3.21
N LEU A 58 -7.73 0.57 -2.14
CA LEU A 58 -7.80 -0.89 -1.94
C LEU A 58 -8.97 -1.17 -1.02
N LEU A 59 -10.02 -1.74 -1.59
CA LEU A 59 -11.27 -1.95 -0.87
C LEU A 59 -11.19 -3.22 -0.02
N ASN A 60 -11.72 -3.17 1.20
CA ASN A 60 -11.72 -4.33 2.08
C ASN A 60 -12.86 -5.29 1.70
N LYS A 61 -12.69 -5.94 0.56
CA LYS A 61 -13.58 -6.99 0.05
C LYS A 61 -12.73 -8.17 -0.41
N PRO A 62 -12.17 -8.94 0.53
CA PRO A 62 -11.29 -10.05 0.16
C PRO A 62 -12.02 -11.08 -0.70
N GLY A 63 -11.31 -11.59 -1.69
CA GLY A 63 -11.84 -12.60 -2.63
C GLY A 63 -12.34 -12.01 -3.93
N ILE A 64 -12.49 -10.68 -4.02
CA ILE A 64 -12.92 -9.99 -5.23
C ILE A 64 -11.73 -9.23 -5.80
N GLY A 65 -11.63 -9.13 -7.12
CA GLY A 65 -10.58 -8.40 -7.80
C GLY A 65 -9.41 -9.28 -8.18
N HIS A 66 -8.21 -8.85 -7.82
CA HIS A 66 -6.98 -9.50 -8.24
C HIS A 66 -6.00 -9.60 -7.08
N PHE A 67 -4.97 -10.44 -7.25
CA PHE A 67 -3.79 -10.41 -6.40
C PHE A 67 -3.05 -9.11 -6.70
N ILE A 68 -2.76 -8.34 -5.66
CA ILE A 68 -2.28 -6.97 -5.82
C ILE A 68 -0.78 -6.93 -5.68
N ARG A 69 -0.11 -6.27 -6.63
CA ARG A 69 1.33 -6.06 -6.61
C ARG A 69 1.68 -4.74 -5.96
N GLY A 70 2.77 -4.76 -5.22
CA GLY A 70 3.27 -3.58 -4.53
C GLY A 70 4.67 -3.82 -4.01
N GLU A 71 5.02 -3.10 -2.95
CA GLU A 71 6.35 -3.12 -2.37
C GLU A 71 6.26 -3.24 -0.86
N VAL A 72 7.23 -3.96 -0.27
CA VAL A 72 7.32 -4.13 1.18
C VAL A 72 8.44 -3.26 1.71
N TYR A 73 8.14 -2.51 2.77
CA TYR A 73 9.10 -1.65 3.46
C TYR A 73 9.13 -1.99 4.94
N GLU A 74 10.33 -1.93 5.53
CA GLU A 74 10.48 -1.93 6.97
C GLU A 74 10.55 -0.49 7.45
N VAL A 75 9.71 -0.15 8.42
CA VAL A 75 9.57 1.22 8.91
C VAL A 75 9.61 1.22 10.42
N ASP A 76 10.15 2.31 11.00
CA ASP A 76 10.13 2.47 12.44
C ASP A 76 8.84 3.14 12.91
N GLU A 77 8.67 3.25 14.21
CA GLU A 77 7.47 3.82 14.83
C GLU A 77 7.20 5.25 14.33
N ARG A 78 8.24 6.03 14.15
CA ARG A 78 8.11 7.40 13.69
C ARG A 78 7.57 7.46 12.26
N MET A 79 8.05 6.58 11.40
CA MET A 79 7.53 6.49 10.03
C MET A 79 6.08 6.02 10.02
N VAL A 80 5.72 5.08 10.91
CA VAL A 80 4.33 4.62 11.02
C VAL A 80 3.39 5.79 11.31
N GLU A 81 3.80 6.72 12.17
CA GLU A 81 2.98 7.90 12.46
C GLU A 81 2.73 8.72 11.20
N HIS A 82 3.75 8.91 10.38
CA HIS A 82 3.60 9.65 9.11
C HIS A 82 2.71 8.91 8.13
N LEU A 83 2.85 7.59 8.04
CA LEU A 83 2.00 6.78 7.16
C LEU A 83 0.54 6.82 7.59
N ASP A 84 0.30 6.64 8.90
CA ASP A 84 -1.05 6.67 9.43
C ASP A 84 -1.71 8.04 9.21
N GLN A 85 -0.94 9.11 9.33
CA GLN A 85 -1.45 10.44 9.10
C GLN A 85 -1.80 10.65 7.62
N LEU A 86 -0.93 10.21 6.72
CA LEU A 86 -1.19 10.31 5.28
C LEU A 86 -2.45 9.58 4.88
N GLU A 87 -2.65 8.38 5.44
CA GLU A 87 -3.78 7.52 5.08
C GLU A 87 -5.05 7.86 5.85
N GLY A 88 -4.97 8.74 6.83
CA GLY A 88 -6.13 9.08 7.66
C GLY A 88 -6.58 7.93 8.53
N TYR A 89 -5.64 7.12 8.99
CA TYR A 89 -5.93 6.01 9.90
C TYR A 89 -6.20 6.54 11.31
N PRO A 90 -7.20 6.03 12.00
CA PRO A 90 -8.12 4.93 11.64
C PRO A 90 -9.44 5.39 11.00
N ASP A 91 -9.62 6.71 10.79
CA ASP A 91 -10.93 7.24 10.40
C ASP A 91 -11.27 6.99 8.94
N PHE A 92 -10.30 7.20 8.04
CA PHE A 92 -10.53 7.01 6.60
C PHE A 92 -10.10 5.60 6.18
N TYR A 93 -8.80 5.30 6.29
CA TYR A 93 -8.31 3.94 6.07
C TYR A 93 -8.21 3.21 7.40
N ASP A 94 -8.48 1.91 7.34
CA ASP A 94 -8.11 0.98 8.39
C ASP A 94 -6.84 0.27 7.93
N ARG A 95 -6.20 -0.51 8.80
CA ARG A 95 -5.09 -1.35 8.38
C ARG A 95 -5.10 -2.65 9.14
N GLU A 96 -4.71 -3.71 8.44
CA GLU A 96 -4.65 -5.03 9.03
C GLU A 96 -3.46 -5.80 8.46
N ILE A 97 -3.09 -6.87 9.15
CA ILE A 97 -1.98 -7.73 8.74
C ILE A 97 -2.48 -8.68 7.66
N GLN A 98 -1.70 -8.74 6.56
CA GLN A 98 -1.94 -9.69 5.47
C GLN A 98 -0.63 -10.41 5.16
N GLU A 99 -0.73 -11.68 4.74
CA GLU A 99 0.43 -12.41 4.26
C GLU A 99 0.77 -11.93 2.85
N ILE A 100 1.99 -11.47 2.68
CA ILE A 100 2.46 -10.92 1.41
C ILE A 100 3.52 -11.84 0.84
N LYS A 101 3.31 -12.29 -0.40
CA LYS A 101 4.29 -13.07 -1.11
C LYS A 101 5.45 -12.19 -1.53
N ILE A 102 6.66 -12.59 -1.17
CA ILE A 102 7.88 -11.84 -1.47
C ILE A 102 8.39 -12.29 -2.84
N LEU A 103 8.54 -11.33 -3.76
CA LEU A 103 8.83 -11.65 -5.16
C LEU A 103 10.31 -11.66 -5.52
N ASP A 104 11.15 -10.93 -4.77
CA ASP A 104 12.56 -10.77 -5.10
C ASP A 104 13.48 -11.78 -4.42
N VAL A 105 12.92 -12.91 -3.99
CA VAL A 105 13.69 -14.01 -3.41
C VAL A 105 13.34 -15.31 -4.14
N GLU A 106 14.24 -16.27 -4.09
CA GLU A 106 13.96 -17.58 -4.66
C GLU A 106 13.00 -18.38 -3.77
N GLY A 107 12.19 -19.20 -4.41
CA GLY A 107 11.19 -20.01 -3.73
C GLY A 107 9.98 -19.20 -3.33
N GLU A 108 9.07 -19.87 -2.61
CA GLU A 108 7.87 -19.21 -2.11
C GLU A 108 8.09 -18.79 -0.66
N LYS A 109 7.98 -17.49 -0.44
CA LYS A 109 8.12 -16.94 0.91
C LYS A 109 7.06 -15.86 1.10
N THR A 110 6.40 -15.89 2.24
CA THR A 110 5.46 -14.84 2.62
C THR A 110 5.93 -14.17 3.90
N LEU A 111 5.57 -12.91 4.05
CA LEU A 111 5.80 -12.16 5.28
C LEU A 111 4.51 -11.47 5.70
N PRO A 112 4.22 -11.46 7.00
CA PRO A 112 3.09 -10.67 7.50
C PRO A 112 3.41 -9.19 7.39
N CYS A 113 2.52 -8.43 6.75
CA CYS A 113 2.70 -6.99 6.54
C CYS A 113 1.42 -6.26 6.85
N TRP A 114 1.55 -5.04 7.37
CA TRP A 114 0.42 -4.14 7.49
C TRP A 114 0.02 -3.65 6.12
N VAL A 115 -1.29 -3.58 5.88
CA VAL A 115 -1.87 -3.12 4.62
C VAL A 115 -3.02 -2.17 4.94
N TYR A 116 -3.01 -0.98 4.33
CA TYR A 116 -4.13 -0.05 4.48
C TYR A 116 -5.27 -0.48 3.58
N LEU A 117 -6.46 -0.59 4.15
CA LEU A 117 -7.67 -1.03 3.43
C LEU A 117 -8.82 -0.08 3.73
N LEU A 118 -9.57 0.24 2.69
CA LEU A 118 -10.74 1.09 2.83
C LEU A 118 -11.94 0.21 3.20
N ARG A 119 -12.41 0.34 4.44
CA ARG A 119 -13.48 -0.50 4.96
C ARG A 119 -14.85 0.03 4.56
N LYS A 120 -15.04 1.35 4.64
CA LYS A 120 -16.31 1.99 4.30
C LYS A 120 -16.16 2.74 3.00
N PHE A 121 -16.95 2.38 2.01
CA PHE A 121 -16.86 2.99 0.69
C PHE A 121 -18.23 2.88 -0.02
N PRO A 122 -18.50 3.79 -0.97
CA PRO A 122 -19.71 3.67 -1.81
C PRO A 122 -19.65 2.42 -2.68
N GLU A 123 -20.76 1.72 -2.78
CA GLU A 123 -20.81 0.45 -3.52
C GLU A 123 -20.41 0.59 -4.99
N HIS A 124 -20.66 1.76 -5.59
CA HIS A 124 -20.31 1.93 -7.00
C HIS A 124 -18.82 1.77 -7.28
N LEU A 125 -17.96 1.90 -6.25
CA LEU A 125 -16.53 1.66 -6.44
C LEU A 125 -16.24 0.22 -6.86
N LEU A 126 -17.09 -0.73 -6.49
CA LEU A 126 -16.95 -2.11 -6.90
C LEU A 126 -17.23 -2.33 -8.39
N ASN A 127 -17.84 -1.35 -9.05
CA ASN A 127 -18.12 -1.41 -10.48
C ASN A 127 -17.05 -0.75 -11.34
N LEU A 128 -16.04 -0.17 -10.72
CA LEU A 128 -14.91 0.41 -11.44
C LEU A 128 -13.95 -0.67 -11.89
N ASP A 129 -13.12 -0.36 -12.89
CA ASP A 129 -12.09 -1.27 -13.34
C ASP A 129 -11.14 -1.61 -12.20
N MET A 130 -10.90 -2.90 -12.03
CA MET A 130 -10.03 -3.40 -10.95
C MET A 130 -8.64 -3.68 -11.49
N LEU A 131 -7.64 -3.15 -10.81
CA LEU A 131 -6.24 -3.23 -11.21
C LEU A 131 -5.51 -4.33 -10.45
N THR A 132 -4.42 -4.82 -11.05
CA THR A 132 -3.47 -5.68 -10.35
C THR A 132 -2.34 -4.86 -9.74
N GLU A 133 -2.07 -3.70 -10.32
CA GLU A 133 -0.98 -2.84 -9.91
C GLU A 133 -1.33 -1.39 -10.22
N TYR A 134 -1.06 -0.49 -9.27
CA TYR A 134 -1.27 0.93 -9.46
C TYR A 134 -0.04 1.59 -10.07
N ARG A 135 -0.28 2.43 -11.07
CA ARG A 135 0.74 3.34 -11.59
C ARG A 135 0.08 4.66 -11.93
N ASP A 136 0.71 5.75 -11.50
CA ASP A 136 0.28 7.08 -11.88
C ASP A 136 0.80 7.37 -13.29
N THR A 137 -0.10 7.57 -14.23
CA THR A 137 0.29 7.76 -15.61
C THR A 137 0.41 9.24 -15.94
N PRO A 138 1.53 9.69 -16.56
CA PRO A 138 1.70 11.09 -16.92
C PRO A 138 0.60 11.62 -17.82
N ALA A 139 0.05 10.78 -18.69
CA ALA A 139 -1.00 11.19 -19.60
C ALA A 139 -2.25 11.72 -18.88
N LYS A 140 -2.55 11.19 -17.71
CA LYS A 140 -3.69 11.67 -16.91
C LYS A 140 -3.44 13.01 -16.26
N LYS A 141 -2.17 13.38 -16.08
CA LYS A 141 -1.82 14.67 -15.47
C LYS A 141 -1.91 15.81 -16.47
N ILE A 142 -1.78 15.51 -17.74
CA ILE A 142 -1.82 16.51 -18.82
C ILE A 142 -3.25 16.96 -19.07
N LEU A 143 -4.19 16.11 -18.78
CA LEU A 143 -5.60 16.40 -18.97
C LEU A 143 -6.18 17.10 -17.74
#